data_9c7594afeb63669d34a0868ad4c7257b
#
_entry.id   9c7594afeb63669d34a0868ad4c7257b
#
_cell.length_a   1.000
_cell.length_b   1.000
_cell.length_c   1.000
_cell.angle_alpha   90.00
_cell.angle_beta   90.00
_cell.angle_gamma   90.00
#
_symmetry.space_group_name_H-M   'P 1'
#
loop_
_entity.id
_entity.type
_entity.pdbx_description
1 polymer ?
#
loop_
_entity_poly.entity_id
_entity_poly.type
_entity_poly.pdbx_seq_one_letter_code
_entity_poly.pdbx_strand_id
1 'polypeptide(L)'
;VALTTEQKKEILTQYGLHETDTGSPEAQVAMLTKRIVDLTEHLKTHKHDHHSRRGLLLLVGRRRRLLKYIAKVDVARYRSLIERLGLRR
;
A
#
# COMPACT_ATOMS: atom_id res chain seq x y z
N VAL A 1 -13.71 0.87 -3.93
CA VAL A 1 -12.36 1.11 -4.40
C VAL A 1 -11.47 -0.08 -4.08
N ALA A 2 -11.58 -1.12 -4.88
CA ALA A 2 -10.75 -2.32 -4.75
C ALA A 2 -9.80 -2.43 -5.94
N LEU A 3 -8.66 -3.07 -5.74
CA LEU A 3 -7.72 -3.33 -6.82
C LEU A 3 -8.28 -4.37 -7.77
N THR A 4 -8.11 -4.14 -9.07
CA THR A 4 -8.43 -5.14 -10.07
C THR A 4 -7.40 -6.26 -10.02
N THR A 5 -7.73 -7.42 -10.62
CA THR A 5 -6.80 -8.53 -10.71
C THR A 5 -5.52 -8.12 -11.46
N GLU A 6 -5.67 -7.33 -12.51
CA GLU A 6 -4.53 -6.85 -13.30
C GLU A 6 -3.62 -5.94 -12.49
N GLN A 7 -4.20 -5.02 -11.71
CA GLN A 7 -3.44 -4.13 -10.83
C GLN A 7 -2.67 -4.91 -9.77
N LYS A 8 -3.28 -5.93 -9.19
CA LYS A 8 -2.62 -6.80 -8.21
C LYS A 8 -1.45 -7.54 -8.82
N LYS A 9 -1.61 -8.10 -10.02
CA LYS A 9 -0.53 -8.80 -10.73
C LYS A 9 0.63 -7.86 -11.02
N GLU A 10 0.34 -6.67 -11.50
CA GLU A 10 1.37 -5.67 -11.80
C GLU A 10 2.19 -5.32 -10.56
N ILE A 11 1.52 -5.06 -9.44
CA ILE A 11 2.17 -4.73 -8.18
C ILE A 11 3.02 -5.90 -7.69
N LEU A 12 2.51 -7.12 -7.76
CA LEU A 12 3.23 -8.30 -7.35
C LEU A 12 4.48 -8.54 -8.20
N THR A 13 4.41 -8.25 -9.49
CA THR A 13 5.56 -8.35 -10.38
C THR A 13 6.65 -7.34 -10.01
N GLN A 14 6.24 -6.11 -9.66
CA GLN A 14 7.19 -5.05 -9.31
C GLN A 14 7.80 -5.19 -7.91
N TYR A 15 7.03 -5.64 -6.94
CA TYR A 15 7.42 -5.59 -5.53
C TYR A 15 7.54 -6.96 -4.86
N GLY A 16 6.99 -8.00 -5.45
CA GLY A 16 7.11 -9.36 -4.91
C GLY A 16 8.52 -9.92 -5.05
N LEU A 17 8.87 -10.87 -4.21
CA LEU A 17 10.16 -11.56 -4.28
C LEU A 17 10.19 -12.56 -5.44
N HIS A 18 9.03 -13.03 -5.86
CA HIS A 18 8.84 -13.91 -7.02
C HIS A 18 7.40 -13.77 -7.52
N GLU A 19 7.12 -14.31 -8.70
CA GLU A 19 5.85 -14.11 -9.40
C GLU A 19 4.59 -14.47 -8.60
N THR A 20 4.71 -15.46 -7.73
CA THR A 20 3.57 -15.94 -6.93
C THR A 20 3.54 -15.35 -5.51
N ASP A 21 4.45 -14.42 -5.22
CA ASP A 21 4.54 -13.85 -3.88
C ASP A 21 3.44 -12.84 -3.63
N THR A 22 2.36 -13.29 -2.96
CA THR A 22 1.25 -12.43 -2.55
C THR A 22 1.36 -11.99 -1.11
N GLY A 23 2.29 -12.57 -0.35
CA GLY A 23 2.39 -12.38 1.09
C GLY A 23 3.54 -11.53 1.56
N SER A 24 4.45 -11.09 0.67
CA SER A 24 5.58 -10.28 1.14
C SER A 24 5.09 -8.95 1.69
N PRO A 25 5.72 -8.45 2.76
CA PRO A 25 5.36 -7.13 3.31
C PRO A 25 5.47 -6.01 2.27
N GLU A 26 6.46 -6.06 1.39
CA GLU A 26 6.64 -5.06 0.35
C GLU A 26 5.47 -5.04 -0.63
N ALA A 27 5.02 -6.21 -1.08
CA ALA A 27 3.87 -6.31 -1.96
C ALA A 27 2.59 -5.82 -1.29
N GLN A 28 2.41 -6.15 -0.01
CA GLN A 28 1.26 -5.67 0.76
C GLN A 28 1.25 -4.16 0.90
N VAL A 29 2.40 -3.55 1.18
CA VAL A 29 2.53 -2.09 1.28
C VAL A 29 2.21 -1.43 -0.05
N ALA A 30 2.69 -1.99 -1.16
CA ALA A 30 2.42 -1.45 -2.50
C ALA A 30 0.93 -1.50 -2.82
N MET A 31 0.25 -2.62 -2.52
CA MET A 31 -1.19 -2.74 -2.73
C MET A 31 -1.99 -1.78 -1.85
N LEU A 32 -1.60 -1.63 -0.58
CA LEU A 32 -2.25 -0.68 0.32
C LEU A 32 -2.06 0.76 -0.16
N THR A 33 -0.87 1.10 -0.66
CA THR A 33 -0.59 2.42 -1.19
C THR A 33 -1.50 2.74 -2.37
N LYS A 34 -1.68 1.79 -3.29
CA LYS A 34 -2.59 1.97 -4.44
C LYS A 34 -4.02 2.19 -3.98
N ARG A 35 -4.49 1.39 -3.04
CA ARG A 35 -5.84 1.54 -2.49
C ARG A 35 -6.03 2.87 -1.78
N ILE A 36 -5.01 3.33 -1.04
CA ILE A 36 -5.04 4.62 -0.34
C ILE A 36 -5.16 5.76 -1.36
N VAL A 37 -4.38 5.72 -2.43
CA VAL A 37 -4.43 6.73 -3.49
C VAL A 37 -5.82 6.76 -4.14
N ASP A 38 -6.35 5.61 -4.51
CA ASP A 38 -7.66 5.52 -5.16
C ASP A 38 -8.77 6.03 -4.25
N LEU A 39 -8.73 5.68 -2.97
CA LEU A 39 -9.73 6.10 -1.99
C LEU A 39 -9.62 7.60 -1.70
N THR A 40 -8.40 8.13 -1.66
CA THR A 40 -8.18 9.58 -1.50
C THR A 40 -8.80 10.35 -2.65
N GLU A 41 -8.61 9.87 -3.90
CA GLU A 41 -9.24 10.49 -5.07
C GLU A 41 -10.77 10.42 -5.01
N HIS A 42 -11.31 9.27 -4.58
CA HIS A 42 -12.75 9.11 -4.38
C HIS A 42 -13.29 10.16 -3.40
N LEU A 43 -12.60 10.39 -2.30
CA LEU A 43 -13.03 11.33 -1.26
C LEU A 43 -12.95 12.79 -1.70
N LYS A 44 -12.18 13.11 -2.72
CA LYS A 44 -12.16 14.48 -3.28
C LYS A 44 -13.49 14.86 -3.91
N THR A 45 -14.19 13.89 -4.50
CA THR A 45 -15.51 14.11 -5.11
C THR A 45 -16.67 13.72 -4.22
N HIS A 46 -16.43 12.87 -3.21
CA HIS A 46 -17.46 12.38 -2.28
C HIS A 46 -17.08 12.75 -0.84
N LYS A 47 -17.05 14.05 -0.55
CA LYS A 47 -16.55 14.60 0.72
C LYS A 47 -17.31 14.11 1.96
N HIS A 48 -18.57 13.75 1.79
CA HIS A 48 -19.41 13.30 2.91
C HIS A 48 -19.49 11.78 3.05
N ASP A 49 -18.68 11.05 2.31
CA ASP A 49 -18.61 9.60 2.44
C ASP A 49 -17.76 9.22 3.66
N HIS A 50 -18.39 9.25 4.82
CA HIS A 50 -17.72 8.96 6.09
C HIS A 50 -17.26 7.50 6.20
N HIS A 51 -17.97 6.60 5.54
CA HIS A 51 -17.62 5.19 5.53
C HIS A 51 -16.27 4.96 4.82
N SER A 52 -16.11 5.56 3.65
CA SER A 52 -14.84 5.48 2.90
C SER A 52 -13.71 6.20 3.64
N ARG A 53 -14.01 7.31 4.31
CA ARG A 53 -13.01 8.03 5.11
C ARG A 53 -12.48 7.16 6.25
N ARG A 54 -13.36 6.45 6.95
CA ARG A 54 -12.98 5.53 8.00
C ARG A 54 -12.12 4.39 7.43
N GLY A 55 -12.51 3.84 6.28
CA GLY A 55 -11.74 2.82 5.58
C GLY A 55 -10.34 3.30 5.22
N LEU A 56 -10.22 4.54 4.76
CA LEU A 56 -8.92 5.15 4.45
C LEU A 56 -8.01 5.19 5.67
N LEU A 57 -8.52 5.61 6.82
CA LEU A 57 -7.75 5.66 8.05
C LEU A 57 -7.25 4.27 8.48
N LEU A 58 -8.08 3.25 8.31
CA LEU A 58 -7.69 1.87 8.61
C LEU A 58 -6.56 1.38 7.69
N LEU A 59 -6.64 1.71 6.39
CA LEU A 59 -5.60 1.35 5.43
C LEU A 59 -4.27 2.05 5.72
N VAL A 60 -4.32 3.33 6.05
CA VAL A 60 -3.13 4.11 6.42
C VAL A 60 -2.46 3.51 7.68
N GLY A 61 -3.26 3.15 8.68
CA GLY A 61 -2.75 2.51 9.90
C GLY A 61 -2.09 1.17 9.63
N ARG A 62 -2.71 0.35 8.77
CA ARG A 62 -2.15 -0.95 8.38
C ARG A 62 -0.83 -0.79 7.63
N ARG A 63 -0.77 0.14 6.67
CA ARG A 63 0.46 0.42 5.93
C ARG A 63 1.59 0.86 6.87
N ARG A 64 1.28 1.74 7.82
CA ARG A 64 2.25 2.23 8.80
C ARG A 64 2.85 1.07 9.62
N ARG A 65 2.00 0.14 10.06
CA ARG A 65 2.47 -1.02 10.83
C ARG A 65 3.37 -1.93 10.00
N LEU A 66 3.03 -2.17 8.73
CA LEU A 66 3.85 -2.98 7.84
C LEU A 66 5.19 -2.32 7.55
N LEU A 67 5.21 -1.01 7.30
CA LEU A 67 6.46 -0.27 7.09
C LEU A 67 7.35 -0.30 8.32
N LYS A 68 6.77 -0.17 9.50
CA LYS A 68 7.51 -0.26 10.76
C LYS A 68 8.13 -1.64 10.94
N TYR A 69 7.40 -2.69 10.59
CA TYR A 69 7.90 -4.05 10.62
C TYR A 69 9.08 -4.25 9.67
N ILE A 70 8.95 -3.78 8.43
CA ILE A 70 10.02 -3.89 7.43
C ILE A 70 11.28 -3.15 7.90
N ALA A 71 11.12 -1.96 8.45
CA ALA A 71 12.24 -1.16 8.97
C ALA A 71 12.96 -1.89 10.11
N LYS A 72 12.22 -2.62 10.93
CA LYS A 72 12.79 -3.39 12.03
C LYS A 72 13.57 -4.61 11.53
N VAL A 73 13.06 -5.27 10.49
CA VAL A 73 13.65 -6.51 9.98
C VAL A 73 14.83 -6.22 9.05
N ASP A 74 14.70 -5.24 8.18
CA ASP A 74 15.74 -4.90 7.20
C ASP A 74 15.61 -3.44 6.76
N VAL A 75 16.46 -2.59 7.29
CA VAL A 75 16.46 -1.15 7.03
C VAL A 75 16.70 -0.84 5.55
N ALA A 76 17.55 -1.62 4.88
CA ALA A 76 17.86 -1.41 3.46
C ALA A 76 16.62 -1.66 2.59
N ARG A 77 15.87 -2.72 2.89
CA ARG A 77 14.60 -3.01 2.20
C ARG A 77 13.57 -1.90 2.44
N TYR A 78 13.49 -1.41 3.66
CA TYR A 78 12.60 -0.31 4.02
C TYR A 78 12.92 0.95 3.21
N ARG A 79 14.19 1.35 3.16
CA ARG A 79 14.61 2.55 2.41
C ARG A 79 14.35 2.41 0.92
N SER A 80 14.66 1.26 0.35
CA SER A 80 14.40 0.97 -1.05
C SER A 80 12.91 1.10 -1.38
N LEU A 81 12.06 0.53 -0.53
CA LEU A 81 10.61 0.57 -0.72
C LEU A 81 10.07 2.00 -0.64
N ILE A 82 10.52 2.77 0.36
CA ILE A 82 10.12 4.17 0.53
C ILE A 82 10.46 4.99 -0.72
N GLU A 83 11.66 4.80 -1.26
CA GLU A 83 12.08 5.48 -2.50
C GLU A 83 11.20 5.09 -3.68
N ARG A 84 10.98 3.80 -3.87
CA ARG A 84 10.19 3.29 -5.01
C ARG A 84 8.75 3.79 -4.98
N LEU A 85 8.16 3.90 -3.80
CA LEU A 85 6.77 4.34 -3.63
C LEU A 85 6.63 5.85 -3.45
N GLY A 86 7.74 6.57 -3.29
CA GLY A 86 7.70 8.01 -3.04
C GLY A 86 7.07 8.40 -1.71
N LEU A 87 7.15 7.52 -0.72
CA LEU A 87 6.56 7.76 0.60
C LEU A 87 7.50 8.56 1.49
N ARG A 88 6.91 9.30 2.43
CA ARG A 88 7.67 9.97 3.49
C ARG A 88 7.95 8.98 4.63
N ARG A 89 9.06 9.18 5.28
CA ARG A 89 9.42 8.41 6.48
C ARG A 89 8.47 8.67 7.64
#